data_029013c6be179a8076c57fa4475163ed
#
_entry.id   029013c6be179a8076c57fa4475163ed
#
_cell.length_a   1.000
_cell.length_b   1.000
_cell.length_c   1.000
_cell.angle_alpha   90.00
_cell.angle_beta   90.00
_cell.angle_gamma   90.00
#
_symmetry.space_group_name_H-M   'P 1'
#
loop_
_entity.id
_entity.type
_entity.pdbx_description
1 polymer ?
#
loop_
_entity_poly.entity_id
_entity_poly.type
_entity_poly.pdbx_seq_one_letter_code
_entity_poly.pdbx_strand_id
1 'polypeptide(L)'
;MTTTAADVVITPEASKRICKHMNEDHAATVHALVISTLSGSDARCKVQNCRMKSVSLSEYTLSYVLCDGDACSMKKVAVPFHPPLTSADQVRPALIAEHHRALQPKFSWLVTDPVMRMLFGACILLAVGTALGKEELALRVDNTPWASSVVTAIFGSSDLFAKLVIGAWWFSLAAHGLEAVYTAYLCKTTLKMDAWTAFKWFAMNVCTGFPIMNKIKELVAVDRAARADKKKE
;
A
#
# COMPACT_ATOMS: atom_id res chain seq x y z
N MET A 1 -48.19 6.28 -5.76
CA MET A 1 -47.50 5.01 -6.07
C MET A 1 -46.73 4.61 -4.82
N THR A 2 -47.29 3.75 -4.04
CA THR A 2 -46.69 3.20 -2.81
C THR A 2 -45.64 2.18 -3.22
N THR A 3 -44.38 2.51 -3.10
CA THR A 3 -43.25 1.59 -3.25
C THR A 3 -43.33 0.59 -2.09
N THR A 4 -43.62 -0.64 -2.44
CA THR A 4 -43.74 -1.75 -1.46
C THR A 4 -42.35 -1.99 -0.82
N ALA A 5 -42.34 -2.20 0.49
CA ALA A 5 -41.16 -2.44 1.36
C ALA A 5 -40.29 -3.68 0.98
N ALA A 6 -40.50 -4.28 -0.21
CA ALA A 6 -39.81 -5.49 -0.67
C ALA A 6 -38.38 -5.23 -1.20
N ASP A 7 -37.98 -3.95 -1.48
CA ASP A 7 -36.70 -3.63 -2.09
C ASP A 7 -35.59 -3.26 -1.09
N VAL A 8 -35.83 -3.45 0.21
CA VAL A 8 -34.93 -2.92 1.27
C VAL A 8 -33.96 -3.98 1.82
N VAL A 9 -33.99 -5.23 1.33
CA VAL A 9 -33.12 -6.29 1.86
C VAL A 9 -32.31 -6.94 0.75
N ILE A 10 -31.00 -7.10 0.98
CA ILE A 10 -30.16 -7.92 0.10
C ILE A 10 -30.52 -9.39 0.31
N THR A 11 -30.97 -10.08 -0.74
CA THR A 11 -31.29 -11.50 -0.64
C THR A 11 -30.03 -12.33 -0.35
N PRO A 12 -30.14 -13.49 0.34
CA PRO A 12 -29.00 -14.37 0.58
C PRO A 12 -28.24 -14.76 -0.68
N GLU A 13 -28.95 -14.97 -1.81
CA GLU A 13 -28.37 -15.32 -3.11
C GLU A 13 -27.57 -14.15 -3.69
N ALA A 14 -28.09 -12.92 -3.59
CA ALA A 14 -27.39 -11.71 -4.03
C ALA A 14 -26.14 -11.49 -3.17
N SER A 15 -26.23 -11.63 -1.85
CA SER A 15 -25.08 -11.54 -0.94
C SER A 15 -24.01 -12.58 -1.30
N LYS A 16 -24.40 -13.84 -1.52
CA LYS A 16 -23.48 -14.92 -1.92
C LYS A 16 -22.78 -14.63 -3.24
N ARG A 17 -23.51 -14.12 -4.24
CA ARG A 17 -22.93 -13.73 -5.55
C ARG A 17 -21.93 -12.58 -5.41
N ILE A 18 -22.26 -11.55 -4.61
CA ILE A 18 -21.36 -10.42 -4.35
C ILE A 18 -20.08 -10.90 -3.65
N CYS A 19 -20.23 -11.72 -2.58
CA CYS A 19 -19.09 -12.27 -1.86
C CYS A 19 -18.20 -13.14 -2.75
N LYS A 20 -18.78 -13.98 -3.61
CA LYS A 20 -18.03 -14.78 -4.58
C LYS A 20 -17.21 -13.89 -5.49
N HIS A 21 -17.81 -12.87 -6.11
CA HIS A 21 -17.12 -11.91 -6.98
C HIS A 21 -15.98 -11.19 -6.24
N MET A 22 -16.21 -10.69 -5.02
CA MET A 22 -15.19 -10.01 -4.23
C MET A 22 -14.01 -10.94 -3.89
N ASN A 23 -14.28 -12.20 -3.55
CA ASN A 23 -13.25 -13.16 -3.19
C ASN A 23 -12.42 -13.65 -4.40
N GLU A 24 -13.01 -13.74 -5.59
CA GLU A 24 -12.36 -14.26 -6.80
C GLU A 24 -11.66 -13.16 -7.60
N ASP A 25 -12.31 -12.01 -7.76
CA ASP A 25 -11.85 -10.97 -8.69
C ASP A 25 -11.26 -9.73 -7.97
N HIS A 26 -11.45 -9.63 -6.64
CA HIS A 26 -10.98 -8.52 -5.79
C HIS A 26 -10.36 -8.99 -4.47
N ALA A 27 -9.67 -10.13 -4.48
CA ALA A 27 -9.08 -10.73 -3.27
C ALA A 27 -8.06 -9.80 -2.58
N ALA A 28 -7.29 -9.02 -3.34
CA ALA A 28 -6.39 -8.01 -2.80
C ALA A 28 -7.15 -6.93 -2.01
N THR A 29 -8.34 -6.52 -2.48
CA THR A 29 -9.22 -5.59 -1.75
C THR A 29 -9.70 -6.19 -0.45
N VAL A 30 -10.19 -7.43 -0.49
CA VAL A 30 -10.66 -8.13 0.73
C VAL A 30 -9.52 -8.25 1.74
N HIS A 31 -8.31 -8.57 1.30
CA HIS A 31 -7.11 -8.60 2.15
C HIS A 31 -6.80 -7.22 2.75
N ALA A 32 -6.78 -6.18 1.94
CA ALA A 32 -6.51 -4.81 2.40
C ALA A 32 -7.59 -4.30 3.39
N LEU A 33 -8.86 -4.64 3.16
CA LEU A 33 -9.95 -4.34 4.09
C LEU A 33 -9.72 -5.02 5.45
N VAL A 34 -9.34 -6.30 5.48
CA VAL A 34 -8.98 -6.99 6.73
C VAL A 34 -7.84 -6.26 7.43
N ILE A 35 -6.73 -5.97 6.73
CA ILE A 35 -5.58 -5.23 7.30
C ILE A 35 -6.02 -3.88 7.89
N SER A 36 -6.98 -3.20 7.27
CA SER A 36 -7.47 -1.90 7.77
C SER A 36 -8.29 -2.00 9.07
N THR A 37 -8.81 -3.18 9.41
CA THR A 37 -9.56 -3.41 10.65
C THR A 37 -8.67 -3.82 11.82
N LEU A 38 -7.42 -4.20 11.56
CA LEU A 38 -6.50 -4.66 12.60
C LEU A 38 -5.93 -3.48 13.38
N SER A 39 -5.84 -3.66 14.70
CA SER A 39 -5.26 -2.67 15.62
C SER A 39 -4.43 -3.34 16.71
N GLY A 40 -3.62 -2.56 17.41
CA GLY A 40 -2.82 -3.05 18.53
C GLY A 40 -1.83 -4.16 18.14
N SER A 41 -1.82 -5.27 18.88
CA SER A 41 -0.98 -6.44 18.64
C SER A 41 -1.29 -7.13 17.33
N ASP A 42 -2.58 -7.22 16.96
CA ASP A 42 -3.05 -7.92 15.77
C ASP A 42 -2.50 -7.33 14.47
N ALA A 43 -2.21 -6.02 14.46
CA ALA A 43 -1.61 -5.34 13.31
C ALA A 43 -0.20 -5.82 12.94
N ARG A 44 0.47 -6.57 13.83
CA ARG A 44 1.81 -7.16 13.59
C ARG A 44 1.75 -8.62 13.17
N CYS A 45 0.59 -9.26 13.33
CA CYS A 45 0.40 -10.64 13.00
C CYS A 45 0.27 -10.86 11.49
N LYS A 46 0.62 -12.04 11.02
CA LYS A 46 0.45 -12.42 9.63
C LYS A 46 -1.02 -12.76 9.36
N VAL A 47 -1.58 -12.17 8.31
CA VAL A 47 -2.97 -12.38 7.90
C VAL A 47 -3.01 -13.26 6.66
N GLN A 48 -3.89 -14.27 6.69
CA GLN A 48 -4.06 -15.22 5.58
C GLN A 48 -5.54 -15.53 5.36
N ASN A 49 -5.86 -16.12 4.20
CA ASN A 49 -7.20 -16.63 3.86
C ASN A 49 -8.34 -15.63 4.09
N CYS A 50 -8.10 -14.36 3.70
CA CYS A 50 -9.12 -13.31 3.80
C CYS A 50 -10.27 -13.61 2.84
N ARG A 51 -11.49 -13.61 3.36
CA ARG A 51 -12.71 -13.83 2.58
C ARG A 51 -13.85 -12.96 3.06
N MET A 52 -14.61 -12.39 2.14
CA MET A 52 -15.89 -11.78 2.42
C MET A 52 -16.95 -12.90 2.55
N LYS A 53 -17.72 -12.91 3.62
CA LYS A 53 -18.70 -13.97 3.97
C LYS A 53 -20.14 -13.57 3.73
N SER A 54 -20.48 -12.32 4.02
CA SER A 54 -21.81 -11.78 3.80
C SER A 54 -21.77 -10.29 3.57
N VAL A 55 -22.80 -9.77 2.91
CA VAL A 55 -23.06 -8.34 2.70
C VAL A 55 -24.51 -8.08 3.00
N SER A 56 -24.81 -7.08 3.82
CA SER A 56 -26.12 -6.52 4.10
C SER A 56 -26.15 -5.04 3.75
N LEU A 57 -27.25 -4.35 3.99
CA LEU A 57 -27.32 -2.90 3.81
C LEU A 57 -26.60 -2.12 4.92
N SER A 58 -26.42 -2.73 6.10
CA SER A 58 -25.75 -2.08 7.22
C SER A 58 -24.25 -2.36 7.28
N GLU A 59 -23.81 -3.56 6.85
CA GLU A 59 -22.43 -4.03 7.05
C GLU A 59 -22.05 -5.15 6.08
N TYR A 60 -20.75 -5.42 6.00
CA TYR A 60 -20.22 -6.64 5.40
C TYR A 60 -19.33 -7.38 6.40
N THR A 61 -19.35 -8.71 6.35
CA THR A 61 -18.57 -9.57 7.24
C THR A 61 -17.34 -10.13 6.52
N LEU A 62 -16.18 -9.95 7.12
CA LEU A 62 -14.93 -10.53 6.68
C LEU A 62 -14.53 -11.69 7.60
N SER A 63 -13.91 -12.73 7.04
CA SER A 63 -13.24 -13.79 7.78
C SER A 63 -11.78 -13.90 7.32
N TYR A 64 -10.89 -14.19 8.26
CA TYR A 64 -9.46 -14.32 7.98
C TYR A 64 -8.80 -15.21 9.03
N VAL A 65 -7.60 -15.68 8.72
CA VAL A 65 -6.74 -16.39 9.66
C VAL A 65 -5.65 -15.42 10.12
N LEU A 66 -5.56 -15.24 11.43
CA LEU A 66 -4.55 -14.42 12.08
C LEU A 66 -3.51 -15.35 12.70
N CYS A 67 -2.23 -15.19 12.31
CA CYS A 67 -1.13 -16.01 12.81
C CYS A 67 -0.13 -15.15 13.59
N ASP A 68 0.10 -15.52 14.85
CA ASP A 68 1.17 -14.99 15.70
C ASP A 68 2.21 -16.10 15.92
N GLY A 69 3.33 -16.01 15.20
CA GLY A 69 4.26 -17.12 15.07
C GLY A 69 3.57 -18.37 14.48
N ASP A 70 3.63 -19.49 15.20
CA ASP A 70 3.02 -20.76 14.79
C ASP A 70 1.54 -20.89 15.20
N ALA A 71 1.05 -20.01 16.06
CA ALA A 71 -0.33 -20.01 16.52
C ALA A 71 -1.24 -19.28 15.52
N CYS A 72 -2.13 -20.02 14.86
CA CYS A 72 -3.08 -19.46 13.91
C CYS A 72 -4.52 -19.61 14.41
N SER A 73 -5.31 -18.56 14.34
CA SER A 73 -6.73 -18.55 14.71
C SER A 73 -7.61 -17.95 13.64
N MET A 74 -8.78 -18.55 13.43
CA MET A 74 -9.78 -17.96 12.52
C MET A 74 -10.54 -16.84 13.24
N LYS A 75 -10.58 -15.68 12.62
CA LYS A 75 -11.28 -14.48 13.10
C LYS A 75 -12.38 -14.08 12.12
N LYS A 76 -13.37 -13.38 12.66
CA LYS A 76 -14.44 -12.74 11.88
C LYS A 76 -14.60 -11.31 12.38
N VAL A 77 -14.86 -10.38 11.47
CA VAL A 77 -15.14 -8.98 11.78
C VAL A 77 -16.29 -8.49 10.90
N ALA A 78 -17.23 -7.81 11.50
CA ALA A 78 -18.28 -7.06 10.79
C ALA A 78 -17.80 -5.62 10.61
N VAL A 79 -17.91 -5.12 9.40
CA VAL A 79 -17.49 -3.75 9.03
C VAL A 79 -18.74 -2.98 8.58
N PRO A 80 -19.16 -1.96 9.32
CA PRO A 80 -20.35 -1.21 8.99
C PRO A 80 -20.11 -0.29 7.77
N PHE A 81 -21.14 -0.13 6.94
CA PHE A 81 -21.18 0.95 5.95
C PHE A 81 -21.48 2.29 6.64
N HIS A 82 -20.76 3.32 6.26
CA HIS A 82 -20.96 4.67 6.79
C HIS A 82 -21.23 5.69 5.65
N PRO A 83 -22.46 6.18 5.49
CA PRO A 83 -23.70 5.80 6.20
C PRO A 83 -24.18 4.39 5.80
N PRO A 84 -25.08 3.76 6.57
CA PRO A 84 -25.77 2.54 6.16
C PRO A 84 -26.48 2.75 4.84
N LEU A 85 -26.52 1.71 4.00
CA LEU A 85 -27.12 1.76 2.68
C LEU A 85 -28.64 1.70 2.80
N THR A 86 -29.35 2.38 1.91
CA THR A 86 -30.81 2.44 1.89
C THR A 86 -31.45 1.52 0.85
N SER A 87 -30.65 1.03 -0.11
CA SER A 87 -31.10 0.12 -1.17
C SER A 87 -29.98 -0.82 -1.64
N ALA A 88 -30.36 -1.94 -2.25
CA ALA A 88 -29.42 -2.92 -2.79
C ALA A 88 -28.54 -2.33 -3.92
N ASP A 89 -29.04 -1.37 -4.69
CA ASP A 89 -28.28 -0.73 -5.79
C ASP A 89 -27.06 0.06 -5.28
N GLN A 90 -27.11 0.51 -4.03
CA GLN A 90 -25.99 1.25 -3.41
C GLN A 90 -24.82 0.35 -3.01
N VAL A 91 -25.00 -0.97 -2.94
CA VAL A 91 -23.96 -1.91 -2.52
C VAL A 91 -22.75 -1.86 -3.46
N ARG A 92 -23.00 -1.89 -4.77
CA ARG A 92 -21.93 -1.85 -5.78
C ARG A 92 -21.09 -0.57 -5.68
N PRO A 93 -21.65 0.64 -5.72
CA PRO A 93 -20.86 1.87 -5.56
C PRO A 93 -20.17 1.96 -4.20
N ALA A 94 -20.79 1.47 -3.11
CA ALA A 94 -20.17 1.43 -1.79
C ALA A 94 -18.94 0.50 -1.77
N LEU A 95 -19.02 -0.70 -2.33
CA LEU A 95 -17.88 -1.61 -2.42
C LEU A 95 -16.78 -1.10 -3.34
N ILE A 96 -17.10 -0.34 -4.41
CA ILE A 96 -16.12 0.35 -5.24
C ILE A 96 -15.40 1.44 -4.43
N ALA A 97 -16.13 2.21 -3.64
CA ALA A 97 -15.53 3.22 -2.75
C ALA A 97 -14.60 2.56 -1.70
N GLU A 98 -15.04 1.44 -1.09
CA GLU A 98 -14.22 0.64 -0.18
C GLU A 98 -12.96 0.08 -0.88
N HIS A 99 -13.06 -0.40 -2.11
CA HIS A 99 -11.91 -0.84 -2.91
C HIS A 99 -10.87 0.29 -3.05
N HIS A 100 -11.31 1.47 -3.50
CA HIS A 100 -10.42 2.60 -3.66
C HIS A 100 -9.81 3.04 -2.32
N ARG A 101 -10.60 3.05 -1.24
CA ARG A 101 -10.13 3.41 0.10
C ARG A 101 -9.10 2.42 0.65
N ALA A 102 -9.38 1.12 0.54
CA ALA A 102 -8.53 0.06 1.09
C ALA A 102 -7.16 -0.03 0.40
N LEU A 103 -7.13 0.23 -0.90
CA LEU A 103 -5.91 0.15 -1.71
C LEU A 103 -5.13 1.48 -1.77
N GLN A 104 -5.53 2.52 -1.03
CA GLN A 104 -4.75 3.75 -0.99
C GLN A 104 -3.46 3.57 -0.17
N PRO A 105 -2.32 4.11 -0.66
CA PRO A 105 -1.11 4.14 0.15
C PRO A 105 -1.29 5.11 1.32
N LYS A 106 -0.75 4.74 2.47
CA LYS A 106 -0.75 5.60 3.65
C LYS A 106 0.55 6.42 3.68
N PHE A 107 0.49 7.69 3.34
CA PHE A 107 1.66 8.59 3.38
C PHE A 107 2.29 8.67 4.78
N SER A 108 1.51 8.42 5.84
CA SER A 108 2.04 8.32 7.19
C SER A 108 3.15 7.27 7.34
N TRP A 109 3.19 6.23 6.51
CA TRP A 109 4.27 5.23 6.54
C TRP A 109 5.66 5.85 6.34
N LEU A 110 5.77 6.93 5.56
CA LEU A 110 7.04 7.64 5.34
C LEU A 110 7.67 8.17 6.64
N VAL A 111 6.84 8.39 7.67
CA VAL A 111 7.29 8.95 8.96
C VAL A 111 7.12 7.97 10.13
N THR A 112 6.17 7.04 10.05
CA THR A 112 5.88 6.09 11.14
C THR A 112 6.64 4.77 11.02
N ASP A 113 6.89 4.30 9.79
CA ASP A 113 7.69 3.09 9.55
C ASP A 113 9.18 3.45 9.63
N PRO A 114 9.98 2.81 10.51
CA PRO A 114 11.39 3.17 10.71
C PRO A 114 12.22 3.07 9.43
N VAL A 115 12.01 2.01 8.63
CA VAL A 115 12.76 1.79 7.38
C VAL A 115 12.38 2.83 6.33
N MET A 116 11.09 3.09 6.15
CA MET A 116 10.62 4.09 5.19
C MET A 116 11.06 5.50 5.60
N ARG A 117 11.03 5.83 6.89
CA ARG A 117 11.50 7.11 7.41
C ARG A 117 12.99 7.31 7.12
N MET A 118 13.82 6.28 7.33
CA MET A 118 15.25 6.34 7.04
C MET A 118 15.50 6.55 5.54
N LEU A 119 14.83 5.78 4.67
CA LEU A 119 14.98 5.89 3.22
C LEU A 119 14.47 7.23 2.69
N PHE A 120 13.34 7.70 3.19
CA PHE A 120 12.79 9.00 2.82
C PHE A 120 13.71 10.15 3.27
N GLY A 121 14.25 10.06 4.50
CA GLY A 121 15.26 11.01 4.99
C GLY A 121 16.52 11.01 4.13
N ALA A 122 17.03 9.84 3.75
CA ALA A 122 18.18 9.72 2.85
C ALA A 122 17.88 10.33 1.46
N CYS A 123 16.68 10.09 0.91
CA CYS A 123 16.23 10.70 -0.34
C CYS A 123 16.24 12.23 -0.26
N ILE A 124 15.74 12.82 0.83
CA ILE A 124 15.76 14.27 1.06
C ILE A 124 17.20 14.78 1.13
N LEU A 125 18.08 14.10 1.88
CA LEU A 125 19.49 14.52 2.03
C LEU A 125 20.22 14.49 0.68
N LEU A 126 20.03 13.45 -0.11
CA LEU A 126 20.60 13.35 -1.47
C LEU A 126 20.05 14.46 -2.39
N ALA A 127 18.76 14.73 -2.34
CA ALA A 127 18.13 15.80 -3.12
C ALA A 127 18.69 17.18 -2.75
N VAL A 128 18.77 17.48 -1.45
CA VAL A 128 19.34 18.75 -0.94
C VAL A 128 20.81 18.87 -1.32
N GLY A 129 21.62 17.82 -1.12
CA GLY A 129 23.03 17.81 -1.50
C GLY A 129 23.24 18.05 -3.00
N THR A 130 22.38 17.44 -3.84
CA THR A 130 22.42 17.64 -5.29
C THR A 130 21.98 19.05 -5.69
N ALA A 131 20.95 19.60 -5.02
CA ALA A 131 20.45 20.95 -5.28
C ALA A 131 21.48 22.05 -4.92
N LEU A 132 22.30 21.84 -3.89
CA LEU A 132 23.43 22.72 -3.56
C LEU A 132 24.49 22.73 -4.66
N GLY A 133 24.65 21.63 -5.35
CA GLY A 133 25.72 21.43 -6.31
C GLY A 133 27.05 21.02 -5.66
N LYS A 134 27.96 20.55 -6.50
CA LYS A 134 29.24 19.95 -6.07
C LYS A 134 30.10 20.90 -5.23
N GLU A 135 30.29 22.12 -5.72
CA GLU A 135 31.22 23.09 -5.13
C GLU A 135 30.69 23.57 -3.76
N GLU A 136 29.44 23.96 -3.69
CA GLU A 136 28.83 24.45 -2.45
C GLU A 136 28.74 23.33 -1.40
N LEU A 137 28.40 22.11 -1.80
CA LEU A 137 28.35 20.96 -0.88
C LEU A 137 29.74 20.66 -0.30
N ALA A 138 30.79 20.61 -1.15
CA ALA A 138 32.15 20.41 -0.69
C ALA A 138 32.60 21.51 0.26
N LEU A 139 32.34 22.77 -0.09
CA LEU A 139 32.67 23.94 0.74
C LEU A 139 32.00 23.88 2.11
N ARG A 140 30.74 23.52 2.18
CA ARG A 140 30.00 23.37 3.47
C ARG A 140 30.58 22.27 4.34
N VAL A 141 30.98 21.15 3.73
CA VAL A 141 31.64 20.05 4.44
C VAL A 141 32.98 20.55 5.00
N ASP A 142 33.82 21.22 4.19
CA ASP A 142 35.15 21.71 4.60
C ASP A 142 35.05 22.77 5.71
N ASN A 143 34.04 23.65 5.66
CA ASN A 143 33.78 24.67 6.69
C ASN A 143 33.19 24.12 7.99
N THR A 144 32.86 22.81 8.04
CA THR A 144 32.30 22.14 9.21
C THR A 144 33.33 21.13 9.76
N PRO A 145 34.14 21.46 10.79
CA PRO A 145 35.32 20.67 11.19
C PRO A 145 35.03 19.18 11.48
N TRP A 146 33.93 18.88 12.18
CA TRP A 146 33.57 17.49 12.45
C TRP A 146 33.16 16.73 11.18
N ALA A 147 32.44 17.40 10.26
CA ALA A 147 31.98 16.81 9.02
C ALA A 147 33.20 16.59 8.08
N SER A 148 34.09 17.55 7.97
CA SER A 148 35.32 17.45 7.19
C SER A 148 36.17 16.26 7.66
N SER A 149 36.37 16.12 8.97
CA SER A 149 37.13 14.99 9.55
C SER A 149 36.53 13.64 9.19
N VAL A 150 35.20 13.49 9.37
CA VAL A 150 34.49 12.24 9.07
C VAL A 150 34.50 11.96 7.57
N VAL A 151 34.19 12.94 6.74
CA VAL A 151 34.14 12.79 5.29
C VAL A 151 35.51 12.46 4.73
N THR A 152 36.57 13.10 5.18
CA THR A 152 37.96 12.82 4.75
C THR A 152 38.38 11.42 5.18
N ALA A 153 38.03 10.99 6.39
CA ALA A 153 38.35 9.65 6.88
C ALA A 153 37.69 8.54 6.07
N ILE A 154 36.41 8.73 5.63
CA ILE A 154 35.63 7.71 4.93
C ILE A 154 35.81 7.78 3.42
N PHE A 155 35.80 8.98 2.84
CA PHE A 155 35.74 9.22 1.38
C PHE A 155 37.02 9.79 0.80
N GLY A 156 38.00 10.16 1.62
CA GLY A 156 39.27 10.71 1.22
C GLY A 156 39.26 12.22 0.93
N SER A 157 38.13 12.78 0.47
CA SER A 157 37.98 14.23 0.24
C SER A 157 36.53 14.66 0.17
N SER A 158 36.25 15.93 0.46
CA SER A 158 34.95 16.57 0.31
C SER A 158 34.46 16.63 -1.15
N ASP A 159 35.39 16.81 -2.10
CA ASP A 159 35.09 16.81 -3.55
C ASP A 159 34.57 15.42 -4.01
N LEU A 160 35.25 14.33 -3.60
CA LEU A 160 34.79 12.97 -3.91
C LEU A 160 33.45 12.66 -3.26
N PHE A 161 33.26 13.05 -1.99
CA PHE A 161 32.01 12.92 -1.30
C PHE A 161 30.85 13.61 -2.05
N ALA A 162 31.05 14.87 -2.47
CA ALA A 162 30.05 15.64 -3.21
C ALA A 162 29.69 14.96 -4.55
N LYS A 163 30.69 14.45 -5.28
CA LYS A 163 30.47 13.67 -6.51
C LYS A 163 29.64 12.41 -6.25
N LEU A 164 29.95 11.68 -5.17
CA LEU A 164 29.21 10.46 -4.80
C LEU A 164 27.77 10.76 -4.40
N VAL A 165 27.51 11.85 -3.67
CA VAL A 165 26.14 12.28 -3.31
C VAL A 165 25.32 12.57 -4.56
N ILE A 166 25.86 13.35 -5.51
CA ILE A 166 25.17 13.67 -6.75
C ILE A 166 24.97 12.41 -7.62
N GLY A 167 26.00 11.57 -7.73
CA GLY A 167 25.90 10.30 -8.45
C GLY A 167 24.85 9.35 -7.84
N ALA A 168 24.85 9.23 -6.51
CA ALA A 168 23.87 8.41 -5.78
C ALA A 168 22.43 8.93 -5.97
N TRP A 169 22.24 10.25 -6.01
CA TRP A 169 20.93 10.84 -6.31
C TRP A 169 20.41 10.42 -7.69
N TRP A 170 21.21 10.62 -8.74
CA TRP A 170 20.78 10.28 -10.10
C TRP A 170 20.60 8.78 -10.30
N PHE A 171 21.47 7.96 -9.70
CA PHE A 171 21.31 6.51 -9.71
C PHE A 171 20.03 6.06 -9.00
N SER A 172 19.78 6.60 -7.80
CA SER A 172 18.55 6.29 -7.03
C SER A 172 17.30 6.75 -7.79
N LEU A 173 17.31 7.94 -8.38
CA LEU A 173 16.19 8.45 -9.16
C LEU A 173 15.88 7.55 -10.38
N ALA A 174 16.91 7.09 -11.08
CA ALA A 174 16.74 6.17 -12.21
C ALA A 174 16.21 4.80 -11.75
N ALA A 175 16.82 4.20 -10.72
CA ALA A 175 16.42 2.91 -10.21
C ALA A 175 14.98 2.93 -9.63
N HIS A 176 14.70 3.88 -8.75
CA HIS A 176 13.36 4.02 -8.15
C HIS A 176 12.32 4.46 -9.18
N GLY A 177 12.72 5.24 -10.19
CA GLY A 177 11.85 5.59 -11.31
C GLY A 177 11.38 4.36 -12.09
N LEU A 178 12.29 3.45 -12.42
CA LEU A 178 11.94 2.18 -13.08
C LEU A 178 11.04 1.30 -12.20
N GLU A 179 11.38 1.18 -10.91
CA GLU A 179 10.54 0.45 -9.94
C GLU A 179 9.15 1.08 -9.80
N ALA A 180 9.06 2.42 -9.81
CA ALA A 180 7.81 3.14 -9.70
C ALA A 180 6.91 2.96 -10.93
N VAL A 181 7.49 2.95 -12.14
CA VAL A 181 6.77 2.62 -13.38
C VAL A 181 6.20 1.20 -13.30
N TYR A 182 7.01 0.23 -12.89
CA TYR A 182 6.56 -1.15 -12.72
C TYR A 182 5.46 -1.25 -11.64
N THR A 183 5.60 -0.56 -10.53
CA THR A 183 4.57 -0.48 -9.47
C THR A 183 3.26 0.09 -10.01
N ALA A 184 3.30 1.21 -10.74
CA ALA A 184 2.12 1.81 -11.37
C ALA A 184 1.46 0.86 -12.39
N TYR A 185 2.26 0.14 -13.17
CA TYR A 185 1.77 -0.90 -14.08
C TYR A 185 1.00 -1.99 -13.33
N LEU A 186 1.54 -2.54 -12.24
CA LEU A 186 0.85 -3.54 -11.40
C LEU A 186 -0.45 -2.99 -10.78
N CYS A 187 -0.43 -1.76 -10.29
CA CYS A 187 -1.61 -1.08 -9.76
C CYS A 187 -2.73 -0.99 -10.79
N LYS A 188 -2.42 -0.65 -12.04
CA LYS A 188 -3.41 -0.48 -13.11
C LYS A 188 -3.89 -1.81 -13.68
N THR A 189 -2.98 -2.74 -14.00
CA THR A 189 -3.30 -3.95 -14.77
C THR A 189 -3.81 -5.09 -13.90
N THR A 190 -3.21 -5.27 -12.71
CA THR A 190 -3.55 -6.38 -11.82
C THR A 190 -4.57 -5.97 -10.77
N LEU A 191 -4.29 -4.89 -10.04
CA LEU A 191 -5.13 -4.45 -8.92
C LEU A 191 -6.28 -3.53 -9.35
N LYS A 192 -6.32 -3.10 -10.62
CA LYS A 192 -7.38 -2.27 -11.23
C LYS A 192 -7.67 -0.97 -10.48
N MET A 193 -6.64 -0.42 -9.87
CA MET A 193 -6.74 0.87 -9.18
C MET A 193 -7.04 2.00 -10.15
N ASP A 194 -7.69 3.06 -9.68
CA ASP A 194 -7.83 4.30 -10.43
C ASP A 194 -6.46 4.98 -10.66
N ALA A 195 -6.41 5.90 -11.62
CA ALA A 195 -5.16 6.54 -12.03
C ALA A 195 -4.53 7.36 -10.89
N TRP A 196 -5.35 7.98 -10.03
CA TRP A 196 -4.87 8.81 -8.94
C TRP A 196 -4.25 7.97 -7.82
N THR A 197 -4.89 6.85 -7.46
CA THR A 197 -4.34 5.88 -6.50
C THR A 197 -3.04 5.27 -7.02
N ALA A 198 -2.99 4.87 -8.30
CA ALA A 198 -1.76 4.36 -8.91
C ALA A 198 -0.63 5.41 -8.91
N PHE A 199 -0.94 6.69 -9.17
CA PHE A 199 0.02 7.78 -9.10
C PHE A 199 0.57 8.00 -7.67
N LYS A 200 -0.29 7.89 -6.64
CA LYS A 200 0.18 7.97 -5.25
C LYS A 200 1.19 6.87 -4.91
N TRP A 201 0.94 5.64 -5.35
CA TRP A 201 1.88 4.53 -5.19
C TRP A 201 3.18 4.75 -5.96
N PHE A 202 3.09 5.26 -7.20
CA PHE A 202 4.25 5.67 -7.99
C PHE A 202 5.09 6.70 -7.25
N ALA A 203 4.50 7.80 -6.78
CA ALA A 203 5.20 8.87 -6.08
C ALA A 203 5.90 8.37 -4.81
N MET A 204 5.22 7.54 -4.00
CA MET A 204 5.84 6.95 -2.81
C MET A 204 7.01 6.03 -3.17
N ASN A 205 6.89 5.27 -4.27
CA ASN A 205 7.98 4.37 -4.69
C ASN A 205 9.20 5.15 -5.17
N VAL A 206 9.02 6.26 -5.90
CA VAL A 206 10.15 7.15 -6.26
C VAL A 206 10.92 7.61 -5.02
N CYS A 207 10.22 7.89 -3.92
CA CYS A 207 10.84 8.38 -2.68
C CYS A 207 11.51 7.30 -1.84
N THR A 208 11.05 6.04 -1.90
CA THR A 208 11.48 4.99 -0.95
C THR A 208 11.88 3.67 -1.63
N GLY A 209 11.55 3.49 -2.90
CA GLY A 209 11.93 2.32 -3.70
C GLY A 209 11.30 1.01 -3.23
N PHE A 210 12.15 0.00 -3.09
CA PHE A 210 11.83 -1.40 -2.81
C PHE A 210 10.78 -1.69 -1.72
N PRO A 211 10.74 -1.04 -0.54
CA PRO A 211 9.71 -1.33 0.48
C PRO A 211 8.29 -1.10 -0.01
N ILE A 212 8.07 -0.05 -0.81
CA ILE A 212 6.75 0.24 -1.39
C ILE A 212 6.40 -0.79 -2.47
N MET A 213 7.36 -1.12 -3.34
CA MET A 213 7.18 -2.15 -4.35
C MET A 213 6.79 -3.50 -3.74
N ASN A 214 7.40 -3.87 -2.60
CA ASN A 214 7.06 -5.13 -1.91
C ASN A 214 5.63 -5.16 -1.40
N LYS A 215 5.11 -4.04 -0.87
CA LYS A 215 3.70 -3.97 -0.46
C LYS A 215 2.74 -4.20 -1.64
N ILE A 216 3.06 -3.66 -2.81
CA ILE A 216 2.26 -3.91 -4.02
C ILE A 216 2.41 -5.36 -4.50
N LYS A 217 3.62 -5.92 -4.48
CA LYS A 217 3.84 -7.33 -4.85
C LYS A 217 3.07 -8.29 -3.94
N GLU A 218 2.97 -8.00 -2.65
CA GLU A 218 2.18 -8.77 -1.70
C GLU A 218 0.68 -8.76 -2.08
N LEU A 219 0.10 -7.60 -2.35
CA LEU A 219 -1.28 -7.48 -2.82
C LEU A 219 -1.52 -8.22 -4.14
N VAL A 220 -0.58 -8.10 -5.07
CA VAL A 220 -0.62 -8.81 -6.37
C VAL A 220 -0.53 -10.33 -6.17
N ALA A 221 0.28 -10.81 -5.23
CA ALA A 221 0.39 -12.24 -4.93
C ALA A 221 -0.93 -12.80 -4.39
N VAL A 222 -1.61 -12.08 -3.50
CA VAL A 222 -2.94 -12.45 -2.99
C VAL A 222 -3.96 -12.54 -4.13
N ASP A 223 -4.00 -11.54 -5.01
CA ASP A 223 -4.94 -11.51 -6.14
C ASP A 223 -4.66 -12.64 -7.14
N ARG A 224 -3.40 -12.92 -7.44
CA ARG A 224 -3.00 -14.03 -8.33
C ARG A 224 -3.33 -15.40 -7.76
N ALA A 225 -3.14 -15.60 -6.45
CA ALA A 225 -3.49 -16.84 -5.77
C ALA A 225 -5.00 -17.12 -5.87
N ALA A 226 -5.85 -16.13 -5.58
CA ALA A 226 -7.30 -16.27 -5.70
C ALA A 226 -7.75 -16.61 -7.14
N ARG A 227 -7.16 -15.98 -8.15
CA ARG A 227 -7.45 -16.28 -9.56
C ARG A 227 -6.96 -17.67 -10.00
N ALA A 228 -5.87 -18.18 -9.42
CA ALA A 228 -5.39 -19.53 -9.69
C ALA A 228 -6.33 -20.60 -9.12
N ASP A 229 -6.89 -20.36 -7.94
CA ASP A 229 -7.88 -21.26 -7.32
C ASP A 229 -9.18 -21.31 -8.13
N LYS A 230 -9.66 -20.15 -8.63
CA LYS A 230 -10.84 -20.07 -9.53
C LYS A 230 -10.71 -20.92 -10.80
N LYS A 231 -9.49 -21.11 -11.32
CA LYS A 231 -9.27 -21.92 -12.53
C LYS A 231 -9.30 -23.43 -12.29
N LYS A 232 -9.29 -23.86 -11.02
CA LYS A 232 -9.32 -25.29 -10.64
C LYS A 232 -10.74 -25.79 -10.32
N GLU A 233 -11.70 -24.85 -10.12
CA GLU A 233 -13.13 -25.13 -9.96
C GLU A 233 -13.84 -25.24 -11.34
#